data_50a6ca3d2ec53baed32a487599517b5b
#
_entry.id   50a6ca3d2ec53baed32a487599517b5b
#
_cell.length_a   1.000
_cell.length_b   1.000
_cell.length_c   1.000
_cell.angle_alpha   90.00
_cell.angle_beta   90.00
_cell.angle_gamma   90.00
#
_symmetry.space_group_name_H-M   'P 1'
#
loop_
_entity.id
_entity.type
_entity.pdbx_description
1 polymer ?
#
loop_
_entity_poly.entity_id
_entity_poly.type
_entity_poly.pdbx_seq_one_letter_code
_entity_poly.pdbx_strand_id
1 'polypeptide(L)'
;PPVWMMRQAGRYLPEYRELREEYSFLEAISTPDIAAEISLQPYERFDPDGVVMYSDILTVLEPLGFDYHLESGVGPVVENPVDSVDDTHRPHGDVREELWYVGELIERLTAAVDPSTAVLGFAGGPFTLSAYVCEGQSSRTFMALRRLRAEQPAAFEQLLDAFTEILIEYVEYQEEAGADVIQLFDTYAGLLSPADYREYVLPRHQRIFEAIDIPTIVFARNM
;
A
#
# COMPACT_ATOMS: atom_id res chain seq x y z
N PRO A 1 4.63 -26.09 -2.42
CA PRO A 1 4.86 -24.66 -2.33
C PRO A 1 3.54 -23.97 -2.00
N PRO A 2 3.53 -22.93 -1.15
CA PRO A 2 2.32 -22.20 -0.82
C PRO A 2 1.70 -21.54 -2.06
N VAL A 3 0.37 -21.53 -2.11
CA VAL A 3 -0.40 -20.98 -3.23
C VAL A 3 -1.37 -19.93 -2.72
N TRP A 4 -1.22 -18.71 -3.20
CA TRP A 4 -2.12 -17.59 -2.98
C TRP A 4 -2.08 -16.65 -4.19
N MET A 5 -3.03 -15.72 -4.32
CA MET A 5 -3.06 -14.78 -5.43
C MET A 5 -3.18 -13.35 -4.90
N MET A 6 -2.34 -12.47 -5.44
CA MET A 6 -2.22 -11.05 -5.06
C MET A 6 -3.55 -10.28 -5.01
N ARG A 7 -4.51 -10.64 -5.86
CA ARG A 7 -5.86 -10.05 -5.93
C ARG A 7 -6.93 -11.12 -5.85
N GLN A 8 -6.85 -11.97 -4.81
CA GLN A 8 -7.80 -13.06 -4.64
C GLN A 8 -9.21 -12.60 -4.22
N ALA A 9 -9.34 -11.51 -3.45
CA ALA A 9 -10.63 -10.85 -3.25
C ALA A 9 -10.96 -9.95 -4.46
N GLY A 10 -12.19 -10.01 -4.96
CA GLY A 10 -12.53 -9.18 -6.09
C GLY A 10 -13.89 -9.43 -6.75
N ARG A 11 -14.18 -8.63 -7.77
CA ARG A 11 -15.48 -8.57 -8.47
C ARG A 11 -15.94 -9.86 -9.17
N TYR A 12 -15.10 -10.87 -9.28
CA TYR A 12 -15.50 -12.18 -9.80
C TYR A 12 -16.30 -12.99 -8.78
N LEU A 13 -16.20 -12.65 -7.47
CA LEU A 13 -16.97 -13.25 -6.39
C LEU A 13 -18.34 -12.53 -6.28
N PRO A 14 -19.47 -13.29 -6.30
CA PRO A 14 -20.80 -12.70 -6.10
C PRO A 14 -20.92 -11.99 -4.76
N GLU A 15 -20.48 -12.61 -3.67
CA GLU A 15 -20.48 -12.08 -2.31
C GLU A 15 -19.70 -10.78 -2.18
N TYR A 16 -18.58 -10.65 -2.88
CA TYR A 16 -17.85 -9.38 -2.97
C TYR A 16 -18.70 -8.29 -3.62
N ARG A 17 -19.41 -8.61 -4.71
CA ARG A 17 -20.24 -7.62 -5.41
C ARG A 17 -21.42 -7.14 -4.55
N GLU A 18 -22.03 -8.04 -3.78
CA GLU A 18 -23.12 -7.72 -2.86
C GLU A 18 -22.67 -6.70 -1.83
N LEU A 19 -21.54 -6.92 -1.15
CA LEU A 19 -20.98 -5.95 -0.20
C LEU A 19 -20.61 -4.62 -0.89
N ARG A 20 -20.14 -4.65 -2.13
CA ARG A 20 -19.76 -3.45 -2.87
C ARG A 20 -20.96 -2.65 -3.42
N GLU A 21 -22.18 -3.18 -3.38
CA GLU A 21 -23.43 -2.43 -3.62
C GLU A 21 -23.82 -1.61 -2.38
N GLU A 22 -23.48 -2.08 -1.17
CA GLU A 22 -23.82 -1.43 0.09
C GLU A 22 -22.75 -0.43 0.57
N TYR A 23 -21.46 -0.78 0.41
CA TYR A 23 -20.33 -0.01 0.92
C TYR A 23 -19.45 0.54 -0.22
N SER A 24 -19.04 1.80 -0.12
CA SER A 24 -17.99 2.36 -0.97
C SER A 24 -16.66 1.64 -0.72
N PHE A 25 -15.66 1.82 -1.59
CA PHE A 25 -14.36 1.17 -1.40
C PHE A 25 -13.67 1.64 -0.13
N LEU A 26 -13.65 2.96 0.10
CA LEU A 26 -12.99 3.54 1.28
C LEU A 26 -13.71 3.12 2.58
N GLU A 27 -15.05 3.12 2.61
CA GLU A 27 -15.81 2.60 3.74
C GLU A 27 -15.50 1.13 4.00
N ALA A 28 -15.39 0.30 2.95
CA ALA A 28 -15.12 -1.11 3.12
C ALA A 28 -13.71 -1.38 3.68
N ILE A 29 -12.68 -0.63 3.28
CA ILE A 29 -11.31 -0.82 3.79
C ILE A 29 -11.12 -0.24 5.19
N SER A 30 -11.87 0.80 5.57
CA SER A 30 -11.80 1.45 6.89
C SER A 30 -12.76 0.85 7.93
N THR A 31 -13.55 -0.16 7.54
CA THR A 31 -14.45 -0.90 8.45
C THR A 31 -13.91 -2.32 8.64
N PRO A 32 -13.25 -2.64 9.78
CA PRO A 32 -12.57 -3.91 9.99
C PRO A 32 -13.42 -5.15 9.76
N ASP A 33 -14.70 -5.13 10.16
CA ASP A 33 -15.62 -6.24 9.94
C ASP A 33 -15.85 -6.52 8.45
N ILE A 34 -16.08 -5.47 7.66
CA ILE A 34 -16.33 -5.58 6.20
C ILE A 34 -15.05 -5.97 5.48
N ALA A 35 -13.91 -5.36 5.84
CA ALA A 35 -12.61 -5.68 5.25
C ALA A 35 -12.21 -7.14 5.55
N ALA A 36 -12.47 -7.64 6.77
CA ALA A 36 -12.23 -9.03 7.15
C ALA A 36 -13.12 -9.99 6.36
N GLU A 37 -14.42 -9.72 6.27
CA GLU A 37 -15.35 -10.52 5.48
C GLU A 37 -14.88 -10.62 4.02
N ILE A 38 -14.54 -9.50 3.39
CA ILE A 38 -14.04 -9.49 2.00
C ILE A 38 -12.72 -10.27 1.87
N SER A 39 -11.81 -10.14 2.83
CA SER A 39 -10.52 -10.86 2.83
C SER A 39 -10.71 -12.37 2.95
N LEU A 40 -11.70 -12.82 3.72
CA LEU A 40 -11.96 -14.23 3.98
C LEU A 40 -12.79 -14.92 2.89
N GLN A 41 -13.54 -14.20 2.05
CA GLN A 41 -14.31 -14.80 0.95
C GLN A 41 -13.49 -15.75 0.05
N PRO A 42 -12.28 -15.39 -0.42
CA PRO A 42 -11.42 -16.31 -1.17
C PRO A 42 -10.90 -17.47 -0.33
N TYR A 43 -10.64 -17.25 0.96
CA TYR A 43 -10.17 -18.28 1.88
C TYR A 43 -11.22 -19.38 2.06
N GLU A 44 -12.45 -19.00 2.34
CA GLU A 44 -13.57 -19.92 2.51
C GLU A 44 -13.90 -20.71 1.23
N ARG A 45 -13.68 -20.08 0.07
CA ARG A 45 -14.04 -20.67 -1.23
C ARG A 45 -12.96 -21.57 -1.84
N PHE A 46 -11.69 -21.23 -1.65
CA PHE A 46 -10.58 -21.83 -2.39
C PHE A 46 -9.49 -22.42 -1.51
N ASP A 47 -9.56 -22.19 -0.20
CA ASP A 47 -8.58 -22.71 0.77
C ASP A 47 -7.11 -22.41 0.35
N PRO A 48 -6.73 -21.16 0.08
CA PRO A 48 -5.36 -20.82 -0.25
C PRO A 48 -4.45 -20.87 0.99
N ASP A 49 -3.14 -21.04 0.77
CA ASP A 49 -2.14 -21.04 1.84
C ASP A 49 -1.88 -19.64 2.46
N GLY A 50 -2.54 -18.61 1.95
CA GLY A 50 -2.41 -17.25 2.49
C GLY A 50 -3.63 -16.38 2.22
N VAL A 51 -3.97 -15.53 3.19
CA VAL A 51 -5.04 -14.53 3.11
C VAL A 51 -4.42 -13.14 3.01
N VAL A 52 -4.78 -12.41 1.97
CA VAL A 52 -4.34 -11.02 1.79
C VAL A 52 -5.37 -10.07 2.41
N MET A 53 -4.93 -9.19 3.30
CA MET A 53 -5.81 -8.16 3.86
C MET A 53 -6.44 -7.31 2.75
N TYR A 54 -7.73 -6.96 2.91
CA TYR A 54 -8.43 -6.07 1.97
C TYR A 54 -8.21 -4.62 2.36
N SER A 55 -7.34 -3.93 1.62
CA SER A 55 -6.93 -2.55 1.86
C SER A 55 -6.52 -1.85 0.56
N ASP A 56 -5.96 -0.63 0.64
CA ASP A 56 -5.37 0.11 -0.48
C ASP A 56 -3.88 0.38 -0.23
N ILE A 57 -3.09 0.43 -1.30
CA ILE A 57 -1.68 0.86 -1.23
C ILE A 57 -1.54 2.34 -0.87
N LEU A 58 -2.59 3.14 -1.06
CA LEU A 58 -2.62 4.57 -0.76
C LEU A 58 -3.07 4.90 0.67
N THR A 59 -3.41 3.90 1.47
CA THR A 59 -3.87 4.09 2.86
C THR A 59 -2.91 4.96 3.69
N VAL A 60 -1.60 4.82 3.49
CA VAL A 60 -0.57 5.62 4.17
C VAL A 60 -0.51 7.10 3.75
N LEU A 61 -1.30 7.52 2.77
CA LEU A 61 -1.41 8.92 2.40
C LEU A 61 -2.15 9.75 3.46
N GLU A 62 -3.09 9.14 4.17
CA GLU A 62 -3.92 9.77 5.18
C GLU A 62 -3.07 10.37 6.33
N PRO A 63 -2.20 9.61 7.03
CA PRO A 63 -1.32 10.17 8.06
C PRO A 63 -0.33 11.23 7.53
N LEU A 64 -0.03 11.22 6.23
CA LEU A 64 0.78 12.27 5.60
C LEU A 64 -0.03 13.52 5.18
N GLY A 65 -1.33 13.56 5.48
CA GLY A 65 -2.20 14.67 5.17
C GLY A 65 -2.44 14.86 3.67
N PHE A 66 -2.43 13.78 2.91
CA PHE A 66 -2.87 13.77 1.52
C PHE A 66 -4.29 13.21 1.44
N ASP A 67 -5.23 14.07 1.12
CA ASP A 67 -6.59 13.65 0.83
C ASP A 67 -6.66 13.03 -0.57
N TYR A 68 -7.36 11.90 -0.68
CA TYR A 68 -7.63 11.28 -1.96
C TYR A 68 -9.04 10.69 -2.01
N HIS A 69 -9.56 10.57 -3.20
CA HIS A 69 -10.84 9.91 -3.46
C HIS A 69 -10.75 9.00 -4.69
N LEU A 70 -11.73 8.13 -4.85
CA LEU A 70 -11.82 7.25 -6.01
C LEU A 70 -12.81 7.82 -7.03
N GLU A 71 -12.31 8.19 -8.20
CA GLU A 71 -13.14 8.65 -9.32
C GLU A 71 -13.44 7.49 -10.29
N SER A 72 -14.70 7.33 -10.64
CA SER A 72 -15.13 6.24 -11.53
C SER A 72 -14.48 6.36 -12.91
N GLY A 73 -13.78 5.32 -13.34
CA GLY A 73 -13.08 5.26 -14.63
C GLY A 73 -11.68 5.91 -14.64
N VAL A 74 -11.31 6.63 -13.60
CA VAL A 74 -9.98 7.27 -13.44
C VAL A 74 -9.13 6.48 -12.42
N GLY A 75 -9.72 6.16 -11.29
CA GLY A 75 -9.05 5.54 -10.14
C GLY A 75 -8.80 6.55 -9.02
N PRO A 76 -7.74 6.37 -8.21
CA PRO A 76 -7.41 7.30 -7.13
C PRO A 76 -7.01 8.68 -7.69
N VAL A 77 -7.54 9.73 -7.08
CA VAL A 77 -7.22 11.14 -7.35
C VAL A 77 -6.79 11.78 -6.04
N VAL A 78 -5.58 12.34 -6.01
CA VAL A 78 -5.02 13.09 -4.87
C VAL A 78 -5.39 14.56 -5.05
N GLU A 79 -6.00 15.16 -4.03
CA GLU A 79 -6.59 16.51 -4.15
C GLU A 79 -5.54 17.63 -4.16
N ASN A 80 -4.43 17.43 -3.43
CA ASN A 80 -3.36 18.43 -3.28
C ASN A 80 -2.01 17.80 -3.69
N PRO A 81 -1.74 17.66 -5.01
CA PRO A 81 -0.49 17.06 -5.47
C PRO A 81 0.73 17.90 -5.08
N VAL A 82 1.88 17.22 -5.02
CA VAL A 82 3.18 17.85 -4.71
C VAL A 82 3.72 18.57 -5.94
N ASP A 83 3.88 19.90 -5.83
CA ASP A 83 4.43 20.74 -6.87
C ASP A 83 5.83 21.30 -6.53
N SER A 84 6.20 21.34 -5.24
CA SER A 84 7.41 22.01 -4.75
C SER A 84 8.07 21.29 -3.58
N VAL A 85 9.27 21.74 -3.22
CA VAL A 85 10.00 21.27 -2.02
C VAL A 85 9.19 21.46 -0.75
N ASP A 86 8.47 22.58 -0.64
CA ASP A 86 7.71 22.90 0.58
C ASP A 86 6.57 21.89 0.81
N ASP A 87 6.01 21.33 -0.27
CA ASP A 87 4.95 20.32 -0.20
C ASP A 87 5.45 18.93 0.24
N THR A 88 6.77 18.68 0.21
CA THR A 88 7.36 17.42 0.64
C THR A 88 7.58 17.33 2.15
N HIS A 89 7.55 18.48 2.85
CA HIS A 89 7.70 18.57 4.29
C HIS A 89 6.34 18.62 4.99
N ARG A 90 5.66 17.48 5.03
CA ARG A 90 4.42 17.35 5.80
C ARG A 90 4.72 16.62 7.11
N PRO A 91 4.32 17.20 8.26
CA PRO A 91 4.33 16.44 9.50
C PRO A 91 3.32 15.28 9.32
N HIS A 92 3.74 14.07 9.56
CA HIS A 92 2.82 12.94 9.53
C HIS A 92 2.14 12.77 10.91
N GLY A 93 0.90 12.30 10.89
CA GLY A 93 0.18 11.87 12.07
C GLY A 93 0.70 10.54 12.62
N ASP A 94 0.11 10.08 13.71
CA ASP A 94 0.40 8.76 14.27
C ASP A 94 -0.24 7.68 13.41
N VAL A 95 0.59 6.83 12.81
CA VAL A 95 0.14 5.73 11.93
C VAL A 95 -0.82 4.78 12.66
N ARG A 96 -0.56 4.49 13.95
CA ARG A 96 -1.38 3.56 14.74
C ARG A 96 -2.73 4.15 15.10
N GLU A 97 -2.77 5.46 15.36
CA GLU A 97 -4.02 6.15 15.67
C GLU A 97 -4.89 6.34 14.43
N GLU A 98 -4.30 6.79 13.32
CA GLU A 98 -5.05 7.11 12.11
C GLU A 98 -5.43 5.85 11.31
N LEU A 99 -4.56 4.84 11.27
CA LEU A 99 -4.78 3.58 10.56
C LEU A 99 -5.14 2.41 11.51
N TRP A 100 -5.74 2.71 12.66
CA TRP A 100 -6.12 1.71 13.66
C TRP A 100 -6.90 0.53 13.07
N TYR A 101 -7.74 0.79 12.07
CA TYR A 101 -8.57 -0.20 11.40
C TYR A 101 -7.75 -1.26 10.63
N VAL A 102 -6.51 -0.94 10.23
CA VAL A 102 -5.63 -1.91 9.56
C VAL A 102 -5.13 -2.96 10.56
N GLY A 103 -4.68 -2.53 11.74
CA GLY A 103 -4.26 -3.45 12.80
C GLY A 103 -5.41 -4.35 13.25
N GLU A 104 -6.59 -3.77 13.49
CA GLU A 104 -7.77 -4.53 13.87
C GLU A 104 -8.20 -5.53 12.77
N LEU A 105 -8.07 -5.16 11.51
CA LEU A 105 -8.30 -6.09 10.40
C LEU A 105 -7.34 -7.28 10.45
N ILE A 106 -6.03 -7.04 10.62
CA ILE A 106 -5.03 -8.11 10.66
C ILE A 106 -5.27 -9.04 11.86
N GLU A 107 -5.56 -8.50 13.04
CA GLU A 107 -5.91 -9.28 14.24
C GLU A 107 -7.13 -10.18 14.01
N ARG A 108 -8.17 -9.66 13.33
CA ARG A 108 -9.36 -10.45 12.98
C ARG A 108 -9.04 -11.58 12.00
N LEU A 109 -8.21 -11.30 10.99
CA LEU A 109 -7.80 -12.32 10.02
C LEU A 109 -6.98 -13.41 10.70
N THR A 110 -6.00 -13.05 11.52
CA THR A 110 -5.17 -13.99 12.28
C THR A 110 -5.99 -14.89 13.20
N ALA A 111 -7.06 -14.32 13.80
CA ALA A 111 -7.97 -15.11 14.65
C ALA A 111 -8.93 -16.02 13.87
N ALA A 112 -9.19 -15.73 12.60
CA ALA A 112 -10.18 -16.42 11.77
C ALA A 112 -9.62 -17.54 10.92
N VAL A 113 -8.33 -17.47 10.56
CA VAL A 113 -7.70 -18.49 9.67
C VAL A 113 -7.06 -19.63 10.46
N ASP A 114 -6.81 -20.74 9.77
CA ASP A 114 -6.05 -21.86 10.34
C ASP A 114 -4.60 -21.40 10.63
N PRO A 115 -3.95 -21.87 11.71
CA PRO A 115 -2.56 -21.52 12.04
C PRO A 115 -1.53 -21.85 10.96
N SER A 116 -1.87 -22.64 9.98
CA SER A 116 -1.03 -22.95 8.81
C SER A 116 -1.21 -21.98 7.64
N THR A 117 -2.19 -21.07 7.71
CA THR A 117 -2.51 -20.10 6.66
C THR A 117 -1.89 -18.76 7.01
N ALA A 118 -1.02 -18.24 6.14
CA ALA A 118 -0.35 -16.96 6.38
C ALA A 118 -1.29 -15.76 6.17
N VAL A 119 -1.23 -14.77 7.05
CA VAL A 119 -1.87 -13.47 6.87
C VAL A 119 -0.88 -12.50 6.20
N LEU A 120 -1.23 -12.05 5.01
CA LEU A 120 -0.40 -11.14 4.22
C LEU A 120 -0.87 -9.70 4.40
N GLY A 121 -0.02 -8.89 5.03
CA GLY A 121 -0.09 -7.44 5.00
C GLY A 121 0.58 -6.88 3.75
N PHE A 122 0.35 -5.60 3.47
CA PHE A 122 1.01 -4.93 2.36
C PHE A 122 1.06 -3.40 2.53
N ALA A 123 1.90 -2.77 1.71
CA ALA A 123 1.99 -1.32 1.57
C ALA A 123 2.32 -0.92 0.13
N GLY A 124 2.01 0.31 -0.23
CA GLY A 124 2.57 0.92 -1.44
C GLY A 124 4.07 1.19 -1.25
N GLY A 125 4.86 1.06 -2.31
CA GLY A 125 6.29 1.39 -2.23
C GLY A 125 6.56 2.89 -2.36
N PRO A 126 7.73 3.38 -1.89
CA PRO A 126 8.05 4.82 -1.83
C PRO A 126 7.96 5.51 -3.19
N PHE A 127 8.44 4.88 -4.25
CA PHE A 127 8.41 5.46 -5.59
C PHE A 127 6.99 5.50 -6.16
N THR A 128 6.20 4.45 -5.94
CA THR A 128 4.82 4.39 -6.40
C THR A 128 3.94 5.42 -5.69
N LEU A 129 4.10 5.59 -4.38
CA LEU A 129 3.38 6.61 -3.60
C LEU A 129 3.77 8.01 -4.04
N SER A 130 5.09 8.28 -4.20
CA SER A 130 5.59 9.56 -4.73
C SER A 130 5.03 9.86 -6.13
N ALA A 131 4.88 8.83 -6.97
CA ALA A 131 4.28 8.99 -8.28
C ALA A 131 2.82 9.43 -8.22
N TYR A 132 2.03 8.84 -7.31
CA TYR A 132 0.63 9.23 -7.12
C TYR A 132 0.48 10.66 -6.60
N VAL A 133 1.25 11.05 -5.60
CA VAL A 133 1.14 12.40 -5.02
C VAL A 133 1.68 13.50 -5.92
N CYS A 134 2.66 13.21 -6.78
CA CYS A 134 3.14 14.18 -7.76
C CYS A 134 2.20 14.34 -8.97
N GLU A 135 1.64 13.23 -9.46
CA GLU A 135 0.75 13.27 -10.64
C GLU A 135 -0.69 13.65 -10.27
N GLY A 136 -1.07 13.53 -9.01
CA GLY A 136 -2.45 13.71 -8.55
C GLY A 136 -3.39 12.56 -8.95
N GLN A 137 -2.99 11.68 -9.84
CA GLN A 137 -3.77 10.55 -10.33
C GLN A 137 -2.89 9.48 -10.99
N SER A 138 -3.48 8.37 -11.40
CA SER A 138 -2.74 7.37 -12.17
C SER A 138 -2.26 7.94 -13.53
N SER A 139 -1.01 7.70 -13.87
CA SER A 139 -0.38 8.18 -15.12
C SER A 139 0.37 7.03 -15.82
N ARG A 140 0.57 7.17 -17.12
CA ARG A 140 1.42 6.24 -17.90
C ARG A 140 2.86 6.70 -17.97
N THR A 141 3.11 7.98 -17.78
CA THR A 141 4.41 8.60 -18.04
C THR A 141 5.06 9.18 -16.80
N PHE A 142 4.28 9.51 -15.78
CA PHE A 142 4.73 10.12 -14.53
C PHE A 142 5.65 11.33 -14.76
N MET A 143 5.16 12.27 -15.58
CA MET A 143 5.94 13.44 -16.00
C MET A 143 6.20 14.41 -14.86
N ALA A 144 5.24 14.59 -13.93
CA ALA A 144 5.42 15.46 -12.78
C ALA A 144 6.53 14.94 -11.86
N LEU A 145 6.52 13.64 -11.51
CA LEU A 145 7.57 13.02 -10.71
C LEU A 145 8.95 13.08 -11.40
N ARG A 146 8.99 12.82 -12.71
CA ARG A 146 10.25 12.91 -13.50
C ARG A 146 10.78 14.33 -13.57
N ARG A 147 9.90 15.31 -13.68
CA ARG A 147 10.24 16.72 -13.66
C ARG A 147 10.78 17.12 -12.28
N LEU A 148 10.11 16.72 -11.19
CA LEU A 148 10.58 16.94 -9.83
C LEU A 148 12.01 16.41 -9.66
N ARG A 149 12.28 15.17 -10.10
CA ARG A 149 13.61 14.59 -10.04
C ARG A 149 14.65 15.39 -10.84
N ALA A 150 14.30 15.86 -12.03
CA ALA A 150 15.24 16.57 -12.91
C ALA A 150 15.51 18.00 -12.47
N GLU A 151 14.50 18.73 -12.03
CA GLU A 151 14.59 20.15 -11.69
C GLU A 151 14.90 20.39 -10.22
N GLN A 152 14.48 19.49 -9.33
CA GLN A 152 14.58 19.59 -7.88
C GLN A 152 14.97 18.25 -7.23
N PRO A 153 16.18 17.70 -7.51
CA PRO A 153 16.56 16.36 -7.05
C PRO A 153 16.51 16.20 -5.52
N ALA A 154 16.85 17.25 -4.77
CA ALA A 154 16.75 17.20 -3.31
C ALA A 154 15.31 17.05 -2.82
N ALA A 155 14.33 17.71 -3.43
CA ALA A 155 12.92 17.55 -3.11
C ALA A 155 12.40 16.14 -3.47
N PHE A 156 12.85 15.61 -4.60
CA PHE A 156 12.53 14.23 -4.99
C PHE A 156 13.03 13.21 -3.96
N GLU A 157 14.28 13.34 -3.51
CA GLU A 157 14.84 12.44 -2.48
C GLU A 157 14.13 12.61 -1.14
N GLN A 158 13.84 13.84 -0.71
CA GLN A 158 13.09 14.12 0.51
C GLN A 158 11.69 13.49 0.49
N LEU A 159 11.00 13.55 -0.64
CA LEU A 159 9.70 12.91 -0.80
C LEU A 159 9.78 11.38 -0.66
N LEU A 160 10.77 10.76 -1.31
CA LEU A 160 11.01 9.32 -1.17
C LEU A 160 11.37 8.94 0.28
N ASP A 161 12.15 9.77 0.97
CA ASP A 161 12.54 9.54 2.36
C ASP A 161 11.34 9.69 3.30
N ALA A 162 10.50 10.71 3.11
CA ALA A 162 9.27 10.89 3.90
C ALA A 162 8.35 9.67 3.79
N PHE A 163 8.15 9.14 2.56
CA PHE A 163 7.40 7.90 2.39
C PHE A 163 8.11 6.69 3.01
N THR A 164 9.43 6.65 2.99
CA THR A 164 10.17 5.55 3.61
C THR A 164 9.99 5.51 5.12
N GLU A 165 10.06 6.66 5.80
CA GLU A 165 9.86 6.75 7.25
C GLU A 165 8.46 6.27 7.66
N ILE A 166 7.42 6.79 7.03
CA ILE A 166 6.06 6.37 7.38
C ILE A 166 5.77 4.90 7.02
N LEU A 167 6.38 4.40 5.95
CA LEU A 167 6.24 3.00 5.57
C LEU A 167 6.93 2.06 6.56
N ILE A 168 8.05 2.47 7.17
CA ILE A 168 8.68 1.73 8.26
C ILE A 168 7.69 1.59 9.41
N GLU A 169 7.11 2.68 9.91
CA GLU A 169 6.13 2.64 10.99
C GLU A 169 4.90 1.79 10.61
N TYR A 170 4.46 1.87 9.37
CA TYR A 170 3.28 1.15 8.90
C TYR A 170 3.51 -0.36 8.76
N VAL A 171 4.68 -0.80 8.30
CA VAL A 171 4.97 -2.25 8.22
C VAL A 171 5.26 -2.86 9.59
N GLU A 172 5.94 -2.12 10.48
CA GLU A 172 6.10 -2.51 11.89
C GLU A 172 4.75 -2.68 12.58
N TYR A 173 3.82 -1.74 12.36
CA TYR A 173 2.46 -1.83 12.90
C TYR A 173 1.70 -3.06 12.40
N GLN A 174 1.83 -3.41 11.11
CA GLN A 174 1.21 -4.61 10.55
C GLN A 174 1.82 -5.90 11.12
N GLU A 175 3.15 -5.94 11.31
CA GLU A 175 3.83 -7.07 11.96
C GLU A 175 3.37 -7.23 13.42
N GLU A 176 3.33 -6.15 14.19
CA GLU A 176 2.83 -6.14 15.58
C GLU A 176 1.37 -6.63 15.69
N ALA A 177 0.53 -6.31 14.70
CA ALA A 177 -0.85 -6.77 14.62
C ALA A 177 -0.99 -8.25 14.23
N GLY A 178 0.10 -8.92 13.83
CA GLY A 178 0.14 -10.35 13.53
C GLY A 178 0.18 -10.73 12.06
N ALA A 179 0.60 -9.82 11.17
CA ALA A 179 0.90 -10.20 9.79
C ALA A 179 2.09 -11.17 9.74
N ASP A 180 2.02 -12.22 8.93
CA ASP A 180 3.07 -13.21 8.73
C ASP A 180 4.03 -12.84 7.59
N VAL A 181 3.58 -12.02 6.66
CA VAL A 181 4.33 -11.59 5.47
C VAL A 181 3.93 -10.17 5.11
N ILE A 182 4.89 -9.33 4.72
CA ILE A 182 4.62 -8.01 4.14
C ILE A 182 4.97 -7.99 2.66
N GLN A 183 4.03 -7.54 1.82
CA GLN A 183 4.28 -7.28 0.40
C GLN A 183 4.33 -5.78 0.12
N LEU A 184 5.46 -5.31 -0.42
CA LEU A 184 5.64 -3.94 -0.87
C LEU A 184 5.30 -3.82 -2.37
N PHE A 185 4.26 -3.05 -2.68
CA PHE A 185 3.83 -2.77 -4.05
C PHE A 185 4.51 -1.52 -4.59
N ASP A 186 5.73 -1.65 -5.07
CA ASP A 186 6.40 -0.54 -5.77
C ASP A 186 6.28 -0.69 -7.30
N THR A 187 5.04 -0.81 -7.75
CA THR A 187 4.63 -1.13 -9.13
C THR A 187 5.32 -0.28 -10.16
N TYR A 188 5.50 1.02 -9.89
CA TYR A 188 6.06 1.97 -10.83
C TYR A 188 7.58 2.07 -10.77
N ALA A 189 8.24 1.50 -9.77
CA ALA A 189 9.70 1.39 -9.70
C ALA A 189 10.29 0.66 -10.93
N GLY A 190 9.53 -0.27 -11.51
CA GLY A 190 9.92 -0.94 -12.76
C GLY A 190 9.91 -0.07 -14.03
N LEU A 191 9.59 1.22 -13.93
CA LEU A 191 9.75 2.21 -14.99
C LEU A 191 11.13 2.89 -14.96
N LEU A 192 11.88 2.69 -13.89
CA LEU A 192 13.22 3.22 -13.71
C LEU A 192 14.25 2.40 -14.49
N SER A 193 15.36 3.06 -14.86
CA SER A 193 16.52 2.32 -15.28
C SER A 193 17.09 1.50 -14.11
N PRO A 194 17.82 0.40 -14.35
CA PRO A 194 18.49 -0.34 -13.28
C PRO A 194 19.46 0.52 -12.44
N ALA A 195 20.03 1.57 -13.02
CA ALA A 195 20.89 2.52 -12.31
C ALA A 195 20.08 3.40 -11.36
N ASP A 196 19.00 4.02 -11.87
CA ASP A 196 18.11 4.86 -11.06
C ASP A 196 17.44 4.06 -9.93
N TYR A 197 17.05 2.82 -10.19
CA TYR A 197 16.49 1.95 -9.15
C TYR A 197 17.49 1.71 -8.02
N ARG A 198 18.74 1.37 -8.35
CA ARG A 198 19.81 1.15 -7.36
C ARG A 198 20.17 2.40 -6.58
N GLU A 199 20.06 3.57 -7.21
CA GLU A 199 20.38 4.85 -6.58
C GLU A 199 19.24 5.33 -5.67
N TYR A 200 18.01 5.33 -6.16
CA TYR A 200 16.91 6.01 -5.48
C TYR A 200 15.98 5.07 -4.70
N VAL A 201 15.75 3.86 -5.17
CA VAL A 201 14.68 3.01 -4.61
C VAL A 201 15.22 1.87 -3.76
N LEU A 202 16.22 1.16 -4.24
CA LEU A 202 16.77 -0.01 -3.54
C LEU A 202 17.20 0.28 -2.08
N PRO A 203 17.91 1.39 -1.76
CA PRO A 203 18.28 1.68 -0.38
C PRO A 203 17.06 1.88 0.54
N ARG A 204 15.98 2.42 0.00
CA ARG A 204 14.73 2.66 0.73
C ARG A 204 13.96 1.38 0.98
N HIS A 205 13.88 0.49 -0.02
CA HIS A 205 13.34 -0.86 0.19
C HIS A 205 14.12 -1.63 1.25
N GLN A 206 15.46 -1.54 1.24
CA GLN A 206 16.28 -2.20 2.26
C GLN A 206 15.98 -1.68 3.66
N ARG A 207 15.87 -0.36 3.84
CA ARG A 207 15.50 0.24 5.13
C ARG A 207 14.14 -0.24 5.64
N ILE A 208 13.13 -0.31 4.75
CA ILE A 208 11.79 -0.80 5.12
C ILE A 208 11.85 -2.27 5.54
N PHE A 209 12.60 -3.09 4.82
CA PHE A 209 12.67 -4.52 5.12
C PHE A 209 13.57 -4.86 6.32
N GLU A 210 14.55 -4.01 6.63
CA GLU A 210 15.38 -4.13 7.83
C GLU A 210 14.65 -3.77 9.13
N ALA A 211 13.47 -3.11 9.02
CA ALA A 211 12.66 -2.72 10.17
C ALA A 211 11.79 -3.85 10.72
N ILE A 212 11.55 -4.92 9.96
CA ILE A 212 10.68 -6.04 10.34
C ILE A 212 11.41 -7.37 10.24
N ASP A 213 11.01 -8.34 11.06
CA ASP A 213 11.65 -9.67 11.15
C ASP A 213 10.92 -10.73 10.30
N ILE A 214 9.72 -10.44 9.81
CA ILE A 214 8.92 -11.36 9.00
C ILE A 214 9.31 -11.36 7.50
N PRO A 215 8.99 -12.42 6.75
CA PRO A 215 9.24 -12.49 5.31
C PRO A 215 8.66 -11.31 4.53
N THR A 216 9.40 -10.86 3.53
CA THR A 216 9.03 -9.72 2.69
C THR A 216 8.97 -10.07 1.20
N ILE A 217 8.05 -9.46 0.47
CA ILE A 217 7.89 -9.61 -0.96
C ILE A 217 7.90 -8.23 -1.61
N VAL A 218 8.65 -8.05 -2.70
CA VAL A 218 8.56 -6.85 -3.54
C VAL A 218 7.81 -7.18 -4.81
N PHE A 219 6.86 -6.34 -5.15
CA PHE A 219 6.26 -6.35 -6.48
C PHE A 219 6.60 -5.06 -7.23
N ALA A 220 7.32 -5.19 -8.32
CA ALA A 220 7.57 -4.12 -9.27
C ALA A 220 7.31 -4.62 -10.70
N ARG A 221 6.67 -3.79 -11.52
CA ARG A 221 6.28 -4.19 -12.87
C ARG A 221 7.50 -4.13 -13.81
N ASN A 222 7.72 -5.18 -14.59
CA ASN A 222 8.82 -5.28 -15.57
C ASN A 222 10.24 -5.31 -14.94
N MET A 223 10.40 -5.73 -13.73
CA MET A 223 11.68 -6.02 -13.10
C MET A 223 12.01 -7.51 -13.21
#